data_c56b72a610b6fe1a631d5a0837528aa7
#
_entry.id   c56b72a610b6fe1a631d5a0837528aa7
#
_cell.length_a   1.000
_cell.length_b   1.000
_cell.length_c   1.000
_cell.angle_alpha   90.00
_cell.angle_beta   90.00
_cell.angle_gamma   90.00
#
_symmetry.space_group_name_H-M   'P 1'
#
loop_
_entity.id
_entity.type
_entity.pdbx_description
1 polymer ?
#
loop_
_entity_poly.entity_id
_entity_poly.type
_entity_poly.pdbx_seq_one_letter_code
_entity_poly.pdbx_strand_id
1 'polypeptide(L)'
;SQLKGHISQVIGPVVDVYFEGKNIDEGLLLPRIHDALTIKRDDGRTLIVEVQQHIGEDTVRTVAMDSTDGLRRGMEVIPTGQPITMPIGDQIKGRLMNVVGEAVDGMKELDKDGAYPIHREPPKFEELSTSQEVLFTGIKVIDLLEPYSKGGKIGLFGGAGVGKTVLIMELINNIAKKHNGFSVFAGVGERTREGNDLLREMIESGVIRYGEEFKKSMEEGHWDLSKVDYKEMQKSQATLVYGQMNEPPGARSSVALSGLTVAESFRDQKEGEGSRDILFFIDNIFRFTQAGSEVSALLGRMPSAVGYQPTLATEMGKMQERITSTKNGSITSVQAVYVPADDLTDPAPATTFTHLD
;
A
#
# COMPACT_ATOMS: atom_id res chain seq x y z
N SER A 1 -11.41 -26.89 16.34
CA SER A 1 -10.05 -27.17 15.85
C SER A 1 -9.69 -26.17 14.77
N GLN A 2 -8.45 -25.69 14.78
CA GLN A 2 -7.96 -24.73 13.79
C GLN A 2 -7.45 -25.49 12.55
N LEU A 3 -7.82 -25.03 11.36
CA LEU A 3 -7.29 -25.56 10.11
C LEU A 3 -5.78 -25.33 10.04
N LYS A 4 -5.01 -26.38 9.79
CA LYS A 4 -3.54 -26.32 9.63
C LYS A 4 -3.13 -26.85 8.28
N GLY A 5 -2.21 -26.15 7.65
CA GLY A 5 -1.62 -26.59 6.39
C GLY A 5 -0.13 -26.86 6.52
N HIS A 6 0.44 -27.38 5.47
CA HIS A 6 1.88 -27.66 5.36
C HIS A 6 2.37 -27.24 3.99
N ILE A 7 3.60 -26.75 3.93
CA ILE A 7 4.24 -26.41 2.65
C ILE A 7 4.42 -27.70 1.84
N SER A 8 3.88 -27.73 0.61
CA SER A 8 4.09 -28.83 -0.33
C SER A 8 5.20 -28.52 -1.32
N GLN A 9 5.40 -27.25 -1.69
CA GLN A 9 6.39 -26.84 -2.68
C GLN A 9 6.74 -25.36 -2.51
N VAL A 10 8.00 -25.00 -2.76
CA VAL A 10 8.48 -23.63 -2.83
C VAL A 10 9.19 -23.45 -4.16
N ILE A 11 8.71 -22.52 -5.00
CA ILE A 11 9.34 -22.16 -6.27
C ILE A 11 9.50 -20.64 -6.29
N GLY A 12 10.71 -20.14 -6.00
CA GLY A 12 10.94 -18.71 -5.87
C GLY A 12 9.99 -18.11 -4.84
N PRO A 13 9.25 -17.02 -5.16
CA PRO A 13 8.31 -16.39 -4.23
C PRO A 13 6.95 -17.12 -4.14
N VAL A 14 6.75 -18.21 -4.87
CA VAL A 14 5.50 -18.99 -4.86
C VAL A 14 5.60 -20.12 -3.85
N VAL A 15 4.63 -20.22 -2.96
CA VAL A 15 4.55 -21.25 -1.92
C VAL A 15 3.22 -21.98 -2.05
N ASP A 16 3.28 -23.28 -2.33
CA ASP A 16 2.11 -24.14 -2.35
C ASP A 16 1.89 -24.77 -0.98
N VAL A 17 0.66 -24.72 -0.50
CA VAL A 17 0.26 -25.18 0.83
C VAL A 17 -0.87 -26.18 0.69
N TYR A 18 -0.70 -27.37 1.24
CA TYR A 18 -1.77 -28.35 1.30
C TYR A 18 -2.37 -28.44 2.70
N PHE A 19 -3.65 -28.74 2.75
CA PHE A 19 -4.39 -28.96 3.98
C PHE A 19 -4.84 -30.41 4.01
N GLU A 20 -4.66 -31.09 5.13
CA GLU A 20 -5.03 -32.49 5.23
C GLU A 20 -6.53 -32.69 4.96
N GLY A 21 -6.88 -33.63 4.09
CA GLY A 21 -8.24 -33.94 3.70
C GLY A 21 -9.17 -34.20 4.88
N LYS A 22 -8.64 -34.73 5.96
CA LYS A 22 -9.32 -34.91 7.23
C LYS A 22 -9.96 -33.63 7.78
N ASN A 23 -9.29 -32.49 7.64
CA ASN A 23 -9.84 -31.20 8.07
C ASN A 23 -11.01 -30.76 7.18
N ILE A 24 -10.96 -31.09 5.90
CA ILE A 24 -12.02 -30.77 4.94
C ILE A 24 -13.24 -31.66 5.21
N ASP A 25 -13.01 -32.94 5.50
CA ASP A 25 -14.06 -33.90 5.87
C ASP A 25 -14.78 -33.49 7.18
N GLU A 26 -14.09 -32.79 8.06
CA GLU A 26 -14.67 -32.21 9.28
C GLU A 26 -15.46 -30.93 9.04
N GLY A 27 -15.59 -30.48 7.79
CA GLY A 27 -16.32 -29.27 7.42
C GLY A 27 -15.52 -27.98 7.50
N LEU A 28 -14.20 -28.05 7.65
CA LEU A 28 -13.34 -26.89 7.60
C LEU A 28 -13.07 -26.50 6.13
N LEU A 29 -13.31 -25.24 5.83
CA LEU A 29 -13.12 -24.72 4.47
C LEU A 29 -11.68 -24.33 4.20
N LEU A 30 -11.24 -24.52 2.95
CA LEU A 30 -9.97 -23.99 2.48
C LEU A 30 -9.93 -22.47 2.59
N PRO A 31 -8.75 -21.86 2.82
CA PRO A 31 -8.60 -20.42 2.76
C PRO A 31 -9.07 -19.86 1.41
N ARG A 32 -9.67 -18.70 1.47
CA ARG A 32 -10.18 -18.02 0.28
C ARG A 32 -9.06 -17.29 -0.47
N ILE A 33 -9.34 -16.95 -1.72
CA ILE A 33 -8.46 -16.08 -2.50
C ILE A 33 -8.28 -14.77 -1.75
N HIS A 34 -7.04 -14.30 -1.68
CA HIS A 34 -6.56 -13.13 -0.92
C HIS A 34 -6.44 -13.30 0.59
N ASP A 35 -6.83 -14.44 1.15
CA ASP A 35 -6.57 -14.69 2.57
C ASP A 35 -5.06 -14.75 2.85
N ALA A 36 -4.66 -14.22 4.00
CA ALA A 36 -3.30 -14.28 4.50
C ALA A 36 -3.08 -15.56 5.29
N LEU A 37 -1.98 -16.23 5.03
CA LEU A 37 -1.50 -17.38 5.78
C LEU A 37 -0.17 -17.02 6.45
N THR A 38 0.09 -17.56 7.63
CA THR A 38 1.32 -17.31 8.37
C THR A 38 2.19 -18.55 8.42
N ILE A 39 3.49 -18.36 8.22
CA ILE A 39 4.51 -19.39 8.32
C ILE A 39 5.55 -18.92 9.33
N LYS A 40 5.71 -19.63 10.43
CA LYS A 40 6.73 -19.33 11.40
C LYS A 40 8.07 -19.89 10.93
N ARG A 41 9.04 -19.00 10.73
CA ARG A 41 10.40 -19.40 10.32
C ARG A 41 11.19 -19.98 11.49
N ASP A 42 12.25 -20.70 11.20
CA ASP A 42 13.16 -21.27 12.21
C ASP A 42 13.82 -20.19 13.06
N ASP A 43 14.03 -19.00 12.53
CA ASP A 43 14.58 -17.86 13.27
C ASP A 43 13.54 -17.12 14.13
N GLY A 44 12.31 -17.59 14.17
CA GLY A 44 11.22 -17.02 14.97
C GLY A 44 10.41 -15.92 14.25
N ARG A 45 10.88 -15.43 13.10
CA ARG A 45 10.11 -14.45 12.32
C ARG A 45 8.91 -15.10 11.64
N THR A 46 7.85 -14.34 11.42
CA THR A 46 6.66 -14.81 10.72
C THR A 46 6.67 -14.29 9.29
N LEU A 47 6.54 -15.21 8.33
CA LEU A 47 6.32 -14.86 6.94
C LEU A 47 4.83 -14.87 6.64
N ILE A 48 4.34 -13.83 5.96
CA ILE A 48 2.97 -13.80 5.44
C ILE A 48 2.99 -14.15 3.97
N VAL A 49 2.10 -15.07 3.58
CA VAL A 49 1.84 -15.43 2.19
C VAL A 49 0.36 -15.22 1.90
N GLU A 50 0.04 -14.83 0.67
CA GLU A 50 -1.32 -14.52 0.25
C GLU A 50 -1.82 -15.57 -0.74
N VAL A 51 -3.02 -16.10 -0.50
CA VAL A 51 -3.66 -17.10 -1.39
C VAL A 51 -4.02 -16.43 -2.72
N GLN A 52 -3.55 -17.02 -3.82
CA GLN A 52 -3.80 -16.55 -5.18
C GLN A 52 -4.65 -17.49 -6.01
N GLN A 53 -4.54 -18.80 -5.77
CA GLN A 53 -5.25 -19.82 -6.53
C GLN A 53 -5.56 -21.04 -5.65
N HIS A 54 -6.63 -21.74 -6.00
CA HIS A 54 -6.86 -23.11 -5.55
C HIS A 54 -6.39 -24.05 -6.67
N ILE A 55 -5.43 -24.93 -6.39
CA ILE A 55 -4.82 -25.83 -7.38
C ILE A 55 -5.13 -27.31 -7.14
N GLY A 56 -6.29 -27.58 -6.61
CA GLY A 56 -6.75 -28.92 -6.26
C GLY A 56 -7.76 -28.83 -5.14
N GLU A 57 -8.21 -29.98 -4.66
CA GLU A 57 -9.23 -30.03 -3.61
C GLU A 57 -8.70 -29.59 -2.24
N ASP A 58 -7.39 -29.73 -2.02
CA ASP A 58 -6.76 -29.56 -0.72
C ASP A 58 -5.53 -28.63 -0.73
N THR A 59 -5.18 -28.07 -1.89
CA THR A 59 -3.96 -27.27 -2.05
C THR A 59 -4.27 -25.86 -2.56
N VAL A 60 -3.63 -24.87 -1.94
CA VAL A 60 -3.68 -23.49 -2.39
C VAL A 60 -2.30 -23.04 -2.84
N ARG A 61 -2.26 -22.20 -3.86
CA ARG A 61 -1.04 -21.53 -4.32
C ARG A 61 -1.01 -20.12 -3.81
N THR A 62 0.11 -19.74 -3.20
CA THR A 62 0.29 -18.46 -2.55
C THR A 62 1.50 -17.71 -3.09
N VAL A 63 1.52 -16.42 -2.88
CA VAL A 63 2.72 -15.57 -3.11
C VAL A 63 3.19 -15.01 -1.78
N ALA A 64 4.50 -15.02 -1.59
CA ALA A 64 5.12 -14.52 -0.38
C ALA A 64 5.24 -13.00 -0.38
N MET A 65 5.09 -12.40 0.78
CA MET A 65 5.24 -10.96 0.99
C MET A 65 6.65 -10.58 1.41
N ASP A 66 7.52 -11.55 1.60
CA ASP A 66 8.95 -11.35 1.91
C ASP A 66 9.72 -12.55 1.34
N SER A 67 11.05 -12.57 1.53
CA SER A 67 11.90 -13.66 1.04
C SER A 67 11.40 -15.03 1.52
N THR A 68 11.49 -16.01 0.62
CA THR A 68 11.18 -17.41 0.92
C THR A 68 12.40 -18.21 1.38
N ASP A 69 13.53 -17.56 1.58
CA ASP A 69 14.76 -18.23 2.03
C ASP A 69 14.53 -18.96 3.35
N GLY A 70 15.02 -20.19 3.42
CA GLY A 70 14.88 -21.04 4.61
C GLY A 70 13.56 -21.78 4.72
N LEU A 71 12.61 -21.57 3.82
CA LEU A 71 11.39 -22.36 3.77
C LEU A 71 11.68 -23.76 3.21
N ARG A 72 11.02 -24.73 3.78
CA ARG A 72 11.15 -26.11 3.33
C ARG A 72 9.80 -26.84 3.36
N ARG A 73 9.72 -27.86 2.56
CA ARG A 73 8.55 -28.74 2.50
C ARG A 73 8.24 -29.30 3.89
N GLY A 74 6.95 -29.34 4.22
CA GLY A 74 6.45 -29.88 5.48
C GLY A 74 6.32 -28.85 6.62
N MET A 75 6.85 -27.63 6.47
CA MET A 75 6.65 -26.59 7.47
C MET A 75 5.17 -26.26 7.65
N GLU A 76 4.77 -26.03 8.90
CA GLU A 76 3.39 -25.73 9.25
C GLU A 76 2.98 -24.32 8.76
N VAL A 77 1.76 -24.24 8.24
CA VAL A 77 1.16 -22.99 7.77
C VAL A 77 -0.19 -22.79 8.44
N ILE A 78 -0.40 -21.63 9.01
CA ILE A 78 -1.62 -21.33 9.79
C ILE A 78 -2.42 -20.23 9.08
N PRO A 79 -3.68 -20.51 8.68
CA PRO A 79 -4.55 -19.47 8.11
C PRO A 79 -4.94 -18.43 9.15
N THR A 80 -5.03 -17.18 8.71
CA THR A 80 -5.53 -16.08 9.56
C THR A 80 -7.06 -15.92 9.48
N GLY A 81 -7.70 -16.52 8.47
CA GLY A 81 -9.12 -16.38 8.23
C GLY A 81 -9.53 -15.05 7.59
N GLN A 82 -8.58 -14.23 7.19
CA GLN A 82 -8.82 -12.90 6.61
C GLN A 82 -7.68 -12.47 5.69
N PRO A 83 -7.90 -11.46 4.84
CA PRO A 83 -6.81 -10.85 4.04
C PRO A 83 -5.74 -10.20 4.92
N ILE A 84 -4.65 -9.79 4.29
CA ILE A 84 -3.65 -8.93 4.94
C ILE A 84 -4.37 -7.69 5.48
N THR A 85 -4.04 -7.28 6.71
CA THR A 85 -4.64 -6.14 7.37
C THR A 85 -3.61 -5.06 7.66
N MET A 86 -4.06 -3.80 7.68
CA MET A 86 -3.23 -2.65 8.04
C MET A 86 -3.67 -2.10 9.38
N PRO A 87 -2.71 -1.76 10.27
CA PRO A 87 -3.03 -1.07 11.51
C PRO A 87 -3.61 0.31 11.21
N ILE A 88 -4.45 0.80 12.10
CA ILE A 88 -5.15 2.07 11.95
C ILE A 88 -5.03 2.91 13.22
N GLY A 89 -5.51 4.14 13.15
CA GLY A 89 -5.59 5.05 14.29
C GLY A 89 -4.40 5.97 14.43
N ASP A 90 -4.32 6.65 15.56
CA ASP A 90 -3.29 7.65 15.80
C ASP A 90 -1.88 7.06 15.89
N GLN A 91 -1.77 5.77 16.22
CA GLN A 91 -0.48 5.09 16.34
C GLN A 91 0.33 5.07 15.03
N ILE A 92 -0.32 5.16 13.87
CA ILE A 92 0.37 5.09 12.58
C ILE A 92 0.81 6.46 12.05
N LYS A 93 0.45 7.55 12.70
CA LYS A 93 0.87 8.89 12.31
C LYS A 93 2.40 9.02 12.41
N GLY A 94 3.02 9.45 11.33
CA GLY A 94 4.47 9.62 11.25
C GLY A 94 5.25 8.31 11.12
N ARG A 95 4.58 7.19 10.95
CA ARG A 95 5.21 5.88 10.89
C ARG A 95 5.46 5.43 9.45
N LEU A 96 6.42 4.54 9.33
CA LEU A 96 6.76 3.86 8.07
C LEU A 96 6.45 2.38 8.23
N MET A 97 5.60 1.86 7.34
CA MET A 97 5.13 0.49 7.35
C MET A 97 5.46 -0.23 6.04
N ASN A 98 5.52 -1.54 6.10
CA ASN A 98 5.57 -2.39 4.90
C ASN A 98 4.17 -2.82 4.46
N VAL A 99 4.10 -3.66 3.43
CA VAL A 99 2.86 -4.13 2.83
C VAL A 99 1.93 -4.87 3.79
N VAL A 100 2.48 -5.53 4.80
CA VAL A 100 1.72 -6.31 5.79
C VAL A 100 1.43 -5.52 7.08
N GLY A 101 1.72 -4.23 7.08
CA GLY A 101 1.43 -3.37 8.22
C GLY A 101 2.41 -3.47 9.38
N GLU A 102 3.60 -4.00 9.14
CA GLU A 102 4.67 -4.01 10.14
C GLU A 102 5.45 -2.71 10.08
N ALA A 103 5.84 -2.19 11.23
CA ALA A 103 6.71 -1.02 11.31
C ALA A 103 8.11 -1.37 10.80
N VAL A 104 8.62 -0.57 9.88
CA VAL A 104 9.98 -0.73 9.32
C VAL A 104 10.86 0.49 9.58
N ASP A 105 10.43 1.34 10.49
CA ASP A 105 11.14 2.56 10.91
C ASP A 105 12.05 2.34 12.14
N GLY A 106 12.15 1.12 12.63
CA GLY A 106 12.98 0.79 13.80
C GLY A 106 12.35 1.14 15.13
N MET A 107 11.13 1.66 15.16
CA MET A 107 10.42 2.01 16.39
C MET A 107 9.50 0.88 16.84
N LYS A 108 8.76 1.09 17.92
CA LYS A 108 7.89 0.07 18.52
C LYS A 108 6.87 -0.50 17.54
N GLU A 109 6.51 -1.75 17.75
CA GLU A 109 5.50 -2.45 16.95
C GLU A 109 4.14 -1.76 17.00
N LEU A 110 3.37 -1.94 15.94
CA LEU A 110 2.03 -1.38 15.80
C LEU A 110 0.98 -2.40 16.22
N ASP A 111 -0.05 -1.93 16.90
CA ASP A 111 -1.19 -2.73 17.31
C ASP A 111 -2.15 -2.92 16.13
N LYS A 112 -2.63 -4.15 15.94
CA LYS A 112 -3.60 -4.48 14.87
C LYS A 112 -5.04 -4.60 15.36
N ASP A 113 -5.37 -4.11 16.53
CA ASP A 113 -6.76 -4.05 16.98
C ASP A 113 -7.57 -3.12 16.06
N GLY A 114 -8.66 -3.64 15.53
CA GLY A 114 -9.49 -2.91 14.57
C GLY A 114 -8.87 -2.71 13.20
N ALA A 115 -7.79 -3.42 12.86
CA ALA A 115 -7.08 -3.31 11.59
C ALA A 115 -8.03 -3.53 10.39
N TYR A 116 -7.75 -2.81 9.30
CA TYR A 116 -8.54 -2.90 8.07
C TYR A 116 -7.91 -3.86 7.07
N PRO A 117 -8.71 -4.74 6.42
CA PRO A 117 -8.19 -5.60 5.35
C PRO A 117 -7.84 -4.78 4.11
N ILE A 118 -6.76 -5.16 3.41
CA ILE A 118 -6.33 -4.44 2.21
C ILE A 118 -7.22 -4.73 1.00
N HIS A 119 -7.89 -5.87 0.97
CA HIS A 119 -8.89 -6.20 -0.05
C HIS A 119 -10.28 -5.84 0.49
N ARG A 120 -10.83 -4.74 0.00
CA ARG A 120 -12.10 -4.18 0.43
C ARG A 120 -12.95 -3.80 -0.78
N GLU A 121 -14.25 -3.83 -0.60
CA GLU A 121 -15.17 -3.31 -1.62
C GLU A 121 -15.15 -1.78 -1.65
N PRO A 122 -15.37 -1.18 -2.83
CA PRO A 122 -15.54 0.27 -2.92
C PRO A 122 -16.70 0.76 -2.05
N PRO A 123 -16.73 2.06 -1.67
CA PRO A 123 -17.87 2.62 -0.98
C PRO A 123 -19.17 2.41 -1.77
N LYS A 124 -20.25 2.14 -1.07
CA LYS A 124 -21.57 2.00 -1.69
C LYS A 124 -22.04 3.35 -2.21
N PHE A 125 -22.88 3.34 -3.25
CA PHE A 125 -23.44 4.56 -3.83
C PHE A 125 -24.03 5.51 -2.80
N GLU A 126 -24.69 4.97 -1.78
CA GLU A 126 -25.32 5.74 -0.70
C GLU A 126 -24.31 6.46 0.20
N GLU A 127 -23.07 5.97 0.24
CA GLU A 127 -21.99 6.55 1.05
C GLU A 127 -21.23 7.66 0.31
N LEU A 128 -21.43 7.79 -0.99
CA LEU A 128 -20.71 8.75 -1.81
C LEU A 128 -21.21 10.18 -1.59
N SER A 129 -20.28 11.13 -1.67
CA SER A 129 -20.61 12.56 -1.66
C SER A 129 -21.19 12.96 -3.03
N THR A 130 -22.27 13.76 -3.00
CA THR A 130 -22.88 14.30 -4.21
C THR A 130 -22.32 15.67 -4.60
N SER A 131 -21.55 16.32 -3.72
CA SER A 131 -20.95 17.62 -3.97
C SER A 131 -19.56 17.49 -4.57
N GLN A 132 -19.28 18.32 -5.59
CA GLN A 132 -17.93 18.47 -6.12
C GLN A 132 -17.28 19.68 -5.48
N GLU A 133 -16.14 19.47 -4.81
CA GLU A 133 -15.37 20.53 -4.22
C GLU A 133 -13.98 20.59 -4.85
N VAL A 134 -13.44 21.80 -4.98
CA VAL A 134 -12.11 22.02 -5.53
C VAL A 134 -11.08 21.90 -4.41
N LEU A 135 -10.01 21.16 -4.68
CA LEU A 135 -8.85 21.07 -3.80
C LEU A 135 -7.82 22.12 -4.22
N PHE A 136 -7.53 23.07 -3.33
CA PHE A 136 -6.49 24.07 -3.56
C PHE A 136 -5.13 23.51 -3.12
N THR A 137 -4.23 23.34 -4.08
CA THR A 137 -2.91 22.76 -3.81
C THR A 137 -1.92 23.75 -3.22
N GLY A 138 -2.21 25.04 -3.34
CA GLY A 138 -1.29 26.11 -2.97
C GLY A 138 -0.21 26.39 -4.03
N ILE A 139 -0.22 25.64 -5.13
CA ILE A 139 0.67 25.84 -6.28
C ILE A 139 -0.14 26.64 -7.31
N LYS A 140 0.18 27.91 -7.45
CA LYS A 140 -0.63 28.84 -8.27
C LYS A 140 -0.91 28.36 -9.68
N VAL A 141 0.10 27.81 -10.37
CA VAL A 141 -0.06 27.35 -11.74
C VAL A 141 -1.05 26.20 -11.82
N ILE A 142 -0.96 25.25 -10.89
CA ILE A 142 -1.86 24.10 -10.85
C ILE A 142 -3.29 24.55 -10.52
N ASP A 143 -3.46 25.39 -9.51
CA ASP A 143 -4.79 25.83 -9.06
C ASP A 143 -5.52 26.68 -10.11
N LEU A 144 -4.80 27.41 -10.95
CA LEU A 144 -5.37 28.25 -12.00
C LEU A 144 -5.62 27.50 -13.32
N LEU A 145 -4.71 26.59 -13.70
CA LEU A 145 -4.78 25.91 -15.00
C LEU A 145 -5.50 24.57 -14.93
N GLU A 146 -5.28 23.81 -13.85
CA GLU A 146 -5.88 22.48 -13.67
C GLU A 146 -6.30 22.30 -12.21
N PRO A 147 -7.45 22.89 -11.83
CA PRO A 147 -7.93 22.73 -10.46
C PRO A 147 -8.30 21.28 -10.18
N TYR A 148 -7.79 20.75 -9.08
CA TYR A 148 -8.07 19.39 -8.67
C TYR A 148 -9.39 19.31 -7.89
N SER A 149 -10.17 18.26 -8.15
CA SER A 149 -11.38 17.95 -7.39
C SER A 149 -11.03 17.07 -6.20
N LYS A 150 -11.65 17.31 -5.06
CA LYS A 150 -11.58 16.39 -3.93
C LYS A 150 -12.18 15.05 -4.32
N GLY A 151 -11.48 13.97 -4.05
CA GLY A 151 -11.87 12.63 -4.50
C GLY A 151 -11.46 12.31 -5.92
N GLY A 152 -10.80 13.22 -6.60
CA GLY A 152 -10.30 13.02 -7.97
C GLY A 152 -9.07 12.12 -8.04
N LYS A 153 -8.75 11.69 -9.25
CA LYS A 153 -7.65 10.78 -9.54
C LYS A 153 -6.77 11.41 -10.61
N ILE A 154 -5.57 11.82 -10.21
CA ILE A 154 -4.69 12.62 -11.04
C ILE A 154 -3.45 11.82 -11.39
N GLY A 155 -3.08 11.80 -12.66
CA GLY A 155 -1.85 11.17 -13.14
C GLY A 155 -0.76 12.19 -13.40
N LEU A 156 0.45 11.92 -12.91
CA LEU A 156 1.66 12.63 -13.29
C LEU A 156 2.47 11.71 -14.19
N PHE A 157 2.55 12.06 -15.48
CA PHE A 157 3.23 11.27 -16.49
C PHE A 157 4.64 11.80 -16.73
N GLY A 158 5.58 10.91 -17.02
CA GLY A 158 6.96 11.25 -17.36
C GLY A 158 7.96 10.23 -16.86
N GLY A 159 9.21 10.41 -17.24
CA GLY A 159 10.31 9.63 -16.73
C GLY A 159 10.66 10.01 -15.30
N ALA A 160 11.52 9.20 -14.64
CA ALA A 160 12.02 9.52 -13.32
C ALA A 160 12.77 10.87 -13.35
N GLY A 161 12.22 11.88 -12.67
CA GLY A 161 12.79 13.22 -12.67
C GLY A 161 12.74 13.87 -11.30
N VAL A 162 13.75 14.69 -11.01
CA VAL A 162 13.84 15.44 -9.74
C VAL A 162 12.66 16.39 -9.57
N GLY A 163 12.16 16.99 -10.65
CA GLY A 163 11.03 17.92 -10.61
C GLY A 163 9.73 17.30 -10.08
N LYS A 164 9.53 16.01 -10.32
CA LYS A 164 8.36 15.26 -9.86
C LYS A 164 8.35 15.08 -8.34
N THR A 165 9.49 14.70 -7.75
CA THR A 165 9.63 14.55 -6.29
C THR A 165 9.44 15.89 -5.59
N VAL A 166 9.99 16.97 -6.15
CA VAL A 166 9.81 18.32 -5.62
C VAL A 166 8.33 18.70 -5.62
N LEU A 167 7.60 18.43 -6.71
CA LEU A 167 6.18 18.72 -6.82
C LEU A 167 5.35 17.95 -5.79
N ILE A 168 5.65 16.65 -5.61
CA ILE A 168 4.98 15.81 -4.61
C ILE A 168 5.20 16.38 -3.20
N MET A 169 6.45 16.72 -2.85
CA MET A 169 6.77 17.29 -1.55
C MET A 169 6.07 18.63 -1.33
N GLU A 170 5.98 19.45 -2.35
CA GLU A 170 5.29 20.74 -2.27
C GLU A 170 3.79 20.56 -2.06
N LEU A 171 3.16 19.61 -2.75
CA LEU A 171 1.76 19.26 -2.55
C LEU A 171 1.50 18.76 -1.11
N ILE A 172 2.31 17.85 -0.62
CA ILE A 172 2.18 17.31 0.75
C ILE A 172 2.30 18.44 1.78
N ASN A 173 3.32 19.29 1.65
CA ASN A 173 3.54 20.41 2.57
C ASN A 173 2.36 21.37 2.57
N ASN A 174 1.87 21.73 1.40
CA ASN A 174 0.76 22.69 1.28
C ASN A 174 -0.54 22.13 1.83
N ILE A 175 -0.87 20.88 1.57
CA ILE A 175 -2.07 20.23 2.10
C ILE A 175 -1.98 20.12 3.63
N ALA A 176 -0.84 19.69 4.16
CA ALA A 176 -0.64 19.57 5.60
C ALA A 176 -0.77 20.93 6.30
N LYS A 177 -0.20 22.00 5.74
CA LYS A 177 -0.17 23.32 6.36
C LYS A 177 -1.47 24.11 6.19
N LYS A 178 -2.09 24.07 5.01
CA LYS A 178 -3.23 24.94 4.67
C LYS A 178 -4.58 24.34 4.99
N HIS A 179 -4.73 23.06 4.86
CA HIS A 179 -6.01 22.36 4.97
C HIS A 179 -6.11 21.47 6.20
N ASN A 180 -5.09 21.46 7.05
CA ASN A 180 -4.98 20.55 8.19
C ASN A 180 -5.28 19.10 7.76
N GLY A 181 -4.90 18.78 6.52
CA GLY A 181 -5.14 17.48 5.90
C GLY A 181 -4.11 16.46 6.34
N PHE A 182 -4.35 15.21 5.93
CA PHE A 182 -3.45 14.11 6.18
C PHE A 182 -3.01 13.50 4.85
N SER A 183 -1.75 13.13 4.75
CA SER A 183 -1.21 12.52 3.53
C SER A 183 -0.76 11.10 3.80
N VAL A 184 -1.05 10.20 2.85
CA VAL A 184 -0.54 8.84 2.85
C VAL A 184 0.27 8.66 1.57
N PHE A 185 1.50 8.21 1.71
CA PHE A 185 2.39 7.99 0.58
C PHE A 185 2.66 6.48 0.45
N ALA A 186 2.33 5.92 -0.71
CA ALA A 186 2.64 4.55 -1.06
C ALA A 186 3.77 4.52 -2.09
N GLY A 187 4.92 4.02 -1.69
CA GLY A 187 6.05 3.82 -2.58
C GLY A 187 6.02 2.42 -3.17
N VAL A 188 5.69 2.32 -4.45
CA VAL A 188 5.54 1.04 -5.14
C VAL A 188 6.81 0.72 -5.92
N GLY A 189 7.56 -0.28 -5.46
CA GLY A 189 8.80 -0.72 -6.10
C GLY A 189 9.90 0.33 -6.08
N GLU A 190 9.91 1.22 -5.07
CA GLU A 190 10.91 2.27 -4.93
C GLU A 190 12.28 1.75 -4.50
N ARG A 191 13.32 2.51 -4.84
CA ARG A 191 14.65 2.26 -4.31
C ARG A 191 14.69 2.65 -2.83
N THR A 192 15.33 1.85 -2.00
CA THR A 192 15.46 2.09 -0.55
C THR A 192 15.97 3.49 -0.23
N ARG A 193 16.96 3.97 -1.00
CA ARG A 193 17.55 5.29 -0.81
C ARG A 193 16.53 6.42 -1.01
N GLU A 194 15.71 6.35 -2.05
CA GLU A 194 14.70 7.36 -2.35
C GLU A 194 13.64 7.42 -1.25
N GLY A 195 13.24 6.26 -0.71
CA GLY A 195 12.31 6.19 0.40
C GLY A 195 12.84 6.81 1.69
N ASN A 196 14.09 6.56 2.02
CA ASN A 196 14.72 7.15 3.20
C ASN A 196 14.89 8.66 3.05
N ASP A 197 15.25 9.13 1.85
CA ASP A 197 15.38 10.57 1.58
C ASP A 197 14.03 11.27 1.71
N LEU A 198 12.95 10.66 1.27
CA LEU A 198 11.59 11.22 1.40
C LEU A 198 11.18 11.35 2.86
N LEU A 199 11.42 10.33 3.68
CA LEU A 199 11.14 10.38 5.12
C LEU A 199 11.93 11.52 5.80
N ARG A 200 13.20 11.63 5.48
CA ARG A 200 14.06 12.71 6.00
C ARG A 200 13.53 14.09 5.62
N GLU A 201 13.15 14.30 4.37
CA GLU A 201 12.57 15.56 3.90
C GLU A 201 11.26 15.89 4.61
N MET A 202 10.41 14.92 4.85
CA MET A 202 9.17 15.11 5.60
C MET A 202 9.42 15.52 7.06
N ILE A 203 10.46 14.96 7.67
CA ILE A 203 10.86 15.36 9.04
C ILE A 203 11.41 16.79 9.03
N GLU A 204 12.27 17.11 8.06
CA GLU A 204 12.85 18.46 7.92
C GLU A 204 11.76 19.54 7.72
N SER A 205 10.74 19.22 6.95
CA SER A 205 9.63 20.14 6.65
C SER A 205 8.59 20.24 7.77
N GLY A 206 8.61 19.34 8.74
CA GLY A 206 7.64 19.31 9.84
C GLY A 206 6.32 18.61 9.52
N VAL A 207 6.20 17.98 8.36
CA VAL A 207 5.03 17.14 8.02
C VAL A 207 5.00 15.89 8.89
N ILE A 208 6.14 15.27 9.08
CA ILE A 208 6.35 14.21 10.06
C ILE A 208 7.17 14.80 11.22
N ARG A 209 6.72 14.54 12.44
CA ARG A 209 7.31 15.14 13.64
C ARG A 209 7.84 14.07 14.59
N TYR A 210 9.15 14.00 14.72
CA TYR A 210 9.83 13.11 15.67
C TYR A 210 10.34 13.87 16.91
N GLY A 211 10.03 15.17 17.01
CA GLY A 211 10.48 16.04 18.08
C GLY A 211 11.77 16.78 17.72
N GLU A 212 12.00 17.92 18.39
CA GLU A 212 13.14 18.80 18.10
C GLU A 212 14.49 18.15 18.41
N GLU A 213 14.55 17.36 19.47
CA GLU A 213 15.78 16.66 19.86
C GLU A 213 16.22 15.64 18.79
N PHE A 214 15.26 14.87 18.25
CA PHE A 214 15.55 13.95 17.15
C PHE A 214 15.96 14.70 15.89
N LYS A 215 15.23 15.74 15.53
CA LYS A 215 15.49 16.54 14.33
C LYS A 215 16.88 17.16 14.36
N LYS A 216 17.28 17.69 15.49
CA LYS A 216 18.62 18.24 15.70
C LYS A 216 19.71 17.17 15.54
N SER A 217 19.51 16.00 16.12
CA SER A 217 20.42 14.86 15.97
C SER A 217 20.52 14.42 14.51
N MET A 218 19.39 14.36 13.80
CA MET A 218 19.35 14.01 12.37
C MET A 218 20.13 15.00 11.51
N GLU A 219 19.98 16.30 11.77
CA GLU A 219 20.72 17.36 11.08
C GLU A 219 22.24 17.28 11.33
N GLU A 220 22.64 16.76 12.49
CA GLU A 220 24.04 16.50 12.84
C GLU A 220 24.58 15.18 12.25
N GLY A 221 23.76 14.46 11.50
CA GLY A 221 24.13 13.20 10.85
C GLY A 221 23.87 11.95 11.67
N HIS A 222 23.15 12.06 12.78
CA HIS A 222 22.84 10.93 13.68
C HIS A 222 21.35 10.58 13.63
N TRP A 223 21.05 9.37 13.20
CA TRP A 223 19.69 8.84 13.22
C TRP A 223 19.45 8.10 14.56
N ASP A 224 19.21 8.87 15.63
CA ASP A 224 19.09 8.33 16.99
C ASP A 224 17.62 8.21 17.41
N LEU A 225 17.06 7.01 17.24
CA LEU A 225 15.67 6.73 17.56
C LEU A 225 15.34 6.83 19.06
N SER A 226 16.35 6.81 19.94
CA SER A 226 16.13 7.01 21.38
C SER A 226 15.65 8.41 21.71
N LYS A 227 15.87 9.37 20.80
CA LYS A 227 15.48 10.78 20.95
C LYS A 227 14.10 11.10 20.39
N VAL A 228 13.39 10.12 19.85
CA VAL A 228 12.04 10.32 19.29
C VAL A 228 11.05 10.64 20.41
N ASP A 229 10.29 11.70 20.23
CA ASP A 229 9.18 12.09 21.11
C ASP A 229 7.86 11.57 20.51
N TYR A 230 7.32 10.53 21.11
CA TYR A 230 6.08 9.89 20.63
C TYR A 230 4.85 10.78 20.76
N LYS A 231 4.85 11.77 21.65
CA LYS A 231 3.78 12.75 21.74
C LYS A 231 3.81 13.71 20.54
N GLU A 232 5.00 14.14 20.13
CA GLU A 232 5.17 14.95 18.92
C GLU A 232 4.79 14.16 17.66
N MET A 233 5.06 12.86 17.61
CA MET A 233 4.67 12.02 16.48
C MET A 233 3.16 12.03 16.21
N GLN A 234 2.35 12.16 17.24
CA GLN A 234 0.88 12.26 17.10
C GLN A 234 0.42 13.50 16.34
N LYS A 235 1.27 14.49 16.22
CA LYS A 235 1.01 15.70 15.42
C LYS A 235 1.46 15.56 13.98
N SER A 236 2.06 14.43 13.60
CA SER A 236 2.47 14.15 12.24
C SER A 236 1.26 14.12 11.31
N GLN A 237 1.42 14.61 10.09
CA GLN A 237 0.36 14.73 9.09
C GLN A 237 0.60 13.83 7.88
N ALA A 238 1.42 12.82 8.04
CA ALA A 238 1.68 11.84 6.99
C ALA A 238 1.99 10.46 7.58
N THR A 239 1.72 9.44 6.78
CA THR A 239 2.10 8.04 7.01
C THR A 239 2.65 7.48 5.71
N LEU A 240 3.68 6.65 5.81
CA LEU A 240 4.37 6.08 4.66
C LEU A 240 4.21 4.56 4.65
N VAL A 241 3.94 4.01 3.46
CA VAL A 241 3.86 2.56 3.24
C VAL A 241 4.74 2.22 2.04
N TYR A 242 5.73 1.37 2.24
CA TYR A 242 6.69 1.04 1.19
C TYR A 242 6.70 -0.44 0.80
N GLY A 243 6.66 -0.68 -0.53
CA GLY A 243 7.05 -1.94 -1.14
C GLY A 243 8.29 -1.69 -1.99
N GLN A 244 9.46 -2.03 -1.48
CA GLN A 244 10.74 -1.72 -2.11
C GLN A 244 11.05 -2.61 -3.31
N MET A 245 11.97 -2.18 -4.17
CA MET A 245 12.36 -2.92 -5.39
C MET A 245 12.95 -4.29 -5.11
N ASN A 246 13.63 -4.45 -3.98
CA ASN A 246 14.26 -5.70 -3.58
C ASN A 246 13.31 -6.70 -2.90
N GLU A 247 12.06 -6.31 -2.65
CA GLU A 247 11.06 -7.20 -2.10
C GLU A 247 10.43 -8.07 -3.21
N PRO A 248 9.80 -9.21 -2.85
CA PRO A 248 9.14 -10.07 -3.84
C PRO A 248 8.02 -9.37 -4.61
N PRO A 249 7.65 -9.85 -5.81
CA PRO A 249 6.58 -9.25 -6.59
C PRO A 249 5.24 -9.15 -5.85
N GLY A 250 4.92 -10.11 -4.97
CA GLY A 250 3.70 -10.08 -4.17
C GLY A 250 3.62 -8.85 -3.27
N ALA A 251 4.72 -8.52 -2.59
CA ALA A 251 4.81 -7.32 -1.76
C ALA A 251 4.67 -6.05 -2.61
N ARG A 252 5.41 -5.95 -3.70
CA ARG A 252 5.38 -4.78 -4.59
C ARG A 252 4.01 -4.58 -5.25
N SER A 253 3.30 -5.65 -5.58
CA SER A 253 1.97 -5.55 -6.20
C SER A 253 0.87 -5.16 -5.22
N SER A 254 1.05 -5.39 -3.93
CA SER A 254 0.03 -5.15 -2.91
C SER A 254 0.21 -3.86 -2.13
N VAL A 255 1.38 -3.22 -2.20
CA VAL A 255 1.68 -2.05 -1.36
C VAL A 255 0.76 -0.85 -1.63
N ALA A 256 0.32 -0.65 -2.87
CA ALA A 256 -0.63 0.41 -3.20
C ALA A 256 -1.97 0.17 -2.51
N LEU A 257 -2.42 -1.07 -2.44
CA LEU A 257 -3.63 -1.45 -1.71
C LEU A 257 -3.47 -1.23 -0.21
N SER A 258 -2.30 -1.55 0.33
CA SER A 258 -2.00 -1.31 1.75
C SER A 258 -2.04 0.18 2.08
N GLY A 259 -1.40 1.02 1.27
CA GLY A 259 -1.45 2.47 1.43
C GLY A 259 -2.85 3.03 1.29
N LEU A 260 -3.61 2.57 0.31
CA LEU A 260 -4.99 2.98 0.10
C LEU A 260 -5.87 2.61 1.31
N THR A 261 -5.68 1.43 1.89
CA THR A 261 -6.41 0.99 3.08
C THR A 261 -6.16 1.92 4.26
N VAL A 262 -4.92 2.35 4.46
CA VAL A 262 -4.57 3.35 5.47
C VAL A 262 -5.27 4.68 5.19
N ALA A 263 -5.28 5.14 3.94
CA ALA A 263 -6.00 6.35 3.55
C ALA A 263 -7.50 6.25 3.80
N GLU A 264 -8.11 5.12 3.47
CA GLU A 264 -9.52 4.85 3.74
C GLU A 264 -9.84 4.90 5.23
N SER A 265 -8.97 4.39 6.09
CA SER A 265 -9.18 4.42 7.54
C SER A 265 -9.26 5.84 8.08
N PHE A 266 -8.50 6.77 7.51
CA PHE A 266 -8.58 8.20 7.87
C PHE A 266 -9.79 8.90 7.25
N ARG A 267 -10.15 8.57 6.00
CA ARG A 267 -11.33 9.13 5.33
C ARG A 267 -12.62 8.77 6.09
N ASP A 268 -12.72 7.54 6.54
CA ASP A 268 -13.94 6.96 7.10
C ASP A 268 -14.05 7.12 8.63
N GLN A 269 -13.29 8.03 9.23
CA GLN A 269 -13.41 8.34 10.66
C GLN A 269 -14.81 8.77 11.02
N LYS A 270 -15.26 8.39 12.23
CA LYS A 270 -16.62 8.64 12.70
C LYS A 270 -16.92 10.13 12.87
N GLU A 271 -18.18 10.45 12.72
CA GLU A 271 -18.75 11.77 12.97
C GLU A 271 -18.35 12.31 14.36
N GLY A 272 -17.86 13.54 14.41
CA GLY A 272 -17.37 14.18 15.64
C GLY A 272 -15.87 14.42 15.67
N GLU A 273 -15.11 13.67 14.89
CA GLU A 273 -13.66 13.88 14.71
C GLU A 273 -13.35 14.80 13.52
N GLY A 274 -14.40 15.27 12.83
CA GLY A 274 -14.30 16.09 11.62
C GLY A 274 -14.11 15.27 10.37
N SER A 275 -14.69 15.71 9.24
CA SER A 275 -14.41 15.08 7.95
C SER A 275 -12.98 15.41 7.55
N ARG A 276 -12.24 14.41 7.06
CA ARG A 276 -10.85 14.58 6.65
C ARG A 276 -10.69 14.48 5.15
N ASP A 277 -9.86 15.37 4.63
CA ASP A 277 -9.41 15.30 3.26
C ASP A 277 -8.04 14.63 3.26
N ILE A 278 -7.95 13.48 2.61
CA ILE A 278 -6.74 12.67 2.56
C ILE A 278 -6.13 12.82 1.18
N LEU A 279 -4.85 13.16 1.16
CA LEU A 279 -4.07 13.16 -0.07
C LEU A 279 -3.30 11.83 -0.15
N PHE A 280 -3.57 11.04 -1.17
CA PHE A 280 -2.96 9.73 -1.35
C PHE A 280 -2.02 9.76 -2.56
N PHE A 281 -0.75 9.56 -2.29
CA PHE A 281 0.29 9.50 -3.33
C PHE A 281 0.67 8.06 -3.61
N ILE A 282 0.72 7.70 -4.89
CA ILE A 282 1.25 6.43 -5.37
C ILE A 282 2.43 6.73 -6.28
N ASP A 283 3.61 6.37 -5.88
CA ASP A 283 4.82 6.48 -6.70
C ASP A 283 5.49 5.11 -6.77
N ASN A 284 5.42 4.40 -7.81
CA ASN A 284 4.94 4.71 -9.15
C ASN A 284 3.87 3.68 -9.55
N ILE A 285 2.73 4.12 -10.06
CA ILE A 285 1.61 3.21 -10.40
C ILE A 285 1.99 2.19 -11.49
N PHE A 286 2.90 2.53 -12.39
CA PHE A 286 3.41 1.61 -13.40
C PHE A 286 4.11 0.41 -12.74
N ARG A 287 4.88 0.62 -11.69
CA ARG A 287 5.56 -0.46 -10.96
C ARG A 287 4.57 -1.37 -10.23
N PHE A 288 3.45 -0.83 -9.76
CA PHE A 288 2.36 -1.62 -9.23
C PHE A 288 1.82 -2.60 -10.29
N THR A 289 1.53 -2.12 -11.49
CA THR A 289 1.04 -2.96 -12.59
C THR A 289 2.09 -3.95 -13.07
N GLN A 290 3.35 -3.55 -13.13
CA GLN A 290 4.47 -4.42 -13.49
C GLN A 290 4.64 -5.57 -12.49
N ALA A 291 4.57 -5.28 -11.20
CA ALA A 291 4.65 -6.30 -10.16
C ALA A 291 3.47 -7.28 -10.23
N GLY A 292 2.26 -6.77 -10.53
CA GLY A 292 1.09 -7.61 -10.78
C GLY A 292 1.28 -8.55 -11.97
N SER A 293 1.92 -8.08 -13.03
CA SER A 293 2.28 -8.92 -14.18
C SER A 293 3.28 -10.01 -13.81
N GLU A 294 4.28 -9.69 -13.00
CA GLU A 294 5.25 -10.68 -12.51
C GLU A 294 4.56 -11.77 -11.68
N VAL A 295 3.62 -11.40 -10.81
CA VAL A 295 2.81 -12.36 -10.04
C VAL A 295 2.01 -13.25 -10.98
N SER A 296 1.33 -12.68 -11.97
CA SER A 296 0.56 -13.44 -12.95
C SER A 296 1.42 -14.45 -13.73
N ALA A 297 2.61 -14.04 -14.15
CA ALA A 297 3.56 -14.93 -14.83
C ALA A 297 3.99 -16.10 -13.94
N LEU A 298 4.30 -15.82 -12.68
CA LEU A 298 4.68 -16.86 -11.70
C LEU A 298 3.55 -17.87 -11.44
N LEU A 299 2.30 -17.43 -11.55
CA LEU A 299 1.14 -18.28 -11.36
C LEU A 299 0.71 -19.01 -12.64
N GLY A 300 1.43 -18.83 -13.74
CA GLY A 300 1.13 -19.48 -15.01
C GLY A 300 -0.07 -18.89 -15.76
N ARG A 301 -0.52 -17.69 -15.41
CA ARG A 301 -1.59 -17.00 -16.14
C ARG A 301 -1.06 -16.48 -17.48
N MET A 302 -1.90 -16.55 -18.52
CA MET A 302 -1.54 -16.03 -19.83
C MET A 302 -1.41 -14.49 -19.80
N PRO A 303 -0.26 -13.90 -20.18
CA PRO A 303 -0.16 -12.47 -20.26
C PRO A 303 -0.98 -11.90 -21.41
N SER A 304 -1.51 -10.69 -21.25
CA SER A 304 -2.06 -9.90 -22.34
C SER A 304 -0.92 -9.35 -23.22
N ALA A 305 -1.25 -8.55 -24.24
CA ALA A 305 -0.25 -7.91 -25.10
C ALA A 305 0.89 -7.26 -24.26
N VAL A 306 2.12 -7.36 -24.72
CA VAL A 306 3.36 -6.88 -24.08
C VAL A 306 3.62 -7.37 -22.66
N GLY A 307 3.05 -8.51 -22.28
CA GLY A 307 3.40 -9.21 -21.05
C GLY A 307 2.68 -8.77 -19.78
N TYR A 308 1.67 -7.92 -19.88
CA TYR A 308 0.85 -7.54 -18.73
C TYR A 308 -0.23 -8.58 -18.44
N GLN A 309 -0.70 -8.63 -17.19
CA GLN A 309 -1.73 -9.59 -16.78
C GLN A 309 -3.07 -9.34 -17.49
N PRO A 310 -3.87 -10.39 -17.78
CA PRO A 310 -5.14 -10.24 -18.48
C PRO A 310 -6.18 -9.40 -17.74
N THR A 311 -6.06 -9.29 -16.41
CA THR A 311 -7.00 -8.56 -15.54
C THR A 311 -6.54 -7.16 -15.18
N LEU A 312 -5.52 -6.61 -15.86
CA LEU A 312 -4.93 -5.31 -15.54
C LEU A 312 -5.97 -4.20 -15.42
N ALA A 313 -6.86 -4.05 -16.41
CA ALA A 313 -7.90 -3.01 -16.39
C ALA A 313 -8.86 -3.19 -15.21
N THR A 314 -9.25 -4.41 -14.91
CA THR A 314 -10.18 -4.74 -13.81
C THR A 314 -9.55 -4.43 -12.45
N GLU A 315 -8.29 -4.81 -12.25
CA GLU A 315 -7.59 -4.56 -10.98
C GLU A 315 -7.36 -3.07 -10.74
N MET A 316 -6.93 -2.35 -11.77
CA MET A 316 -6.78 -0.89 -11.70
C MET A 316 -8.12 -0.20 -11.46
N GLY A 317 -9.18 -0.64 -12.13
CA GLY A 317 -10.52 -0.11 -11.95
C GLY A 317 -11.04 -0.27 -10.52
N LYS A 318 -10.87 -1.45 -9.95
CA LYS A 318 -11.27 -1.71 -8.55
C LYS A 318 -10.51 -0.82 -7.56
N MET A 319 -9.22 -0.67 -7.73
CA MET A 319 -8.41 0.21 -6.89
C MET A 319 -8.88 1.67 -7.04
N GLN A 320 -9.09 2.13 -8.27
CA GLN A 320 -9.50 3.50 -8.54
C GLN A 320 -10.90 3.81 -8.00
N GLU A 321 -11.83 2.84 -8.02
CA GLU A 321 -13.17 3.01 -7.46
C GLU A 321 -13.17 3.20 -5.94
N ARG A 322 -12.18 2.71 -5.24
CA ARG A 322 -12.01 2.93 -3.79
C ARG A 322 -11.55 4.35 -3.48
N ILE A 323 -10.88 5.01 -4.42
CA ILE A 323 -10.38 6.38 -4.30
C ILE A 323 -11.52 7.33 -4.66
N THR A 324 -12.20 7.88 -3.67
CA THR A 324 -13.37 8.72 -3.89
C THR A 324 -13.70 9.55 -2.65
N SER A 325 -14.64 10.50 -2.83
CA SER A 325 -15.22 11.25 -1.73
C SER A 325 -16.43 10.51 -1.16
N THR A 326 -16.49 10.37 0.15
CA THR A 326 -17.66 9.89 0.88
C THR A 326 -18.24 11.02 1.71
N LYS A 327 -19.37 10.76 2.38
CA LYS A 327 -20.00 11.74 3.28
C LYS A 327 -19.11 12.05 4.49
N ASN A 328 -18.16 11.17 4.83
CA ASN A 328 -17.28 11.33 5.98
C ASN A 328 -15.95 12.00 5.65
N GLY A 329 -15.55 12.02 4.38
CA GLY A 329 -14.29 12.60 3.97
C GLY A 329 -13.96 12.31 2.51
N SER A 330 -12.78 12.71 2.07
CA SER A 330 -12.34 12.50 0.70
C SER A 330 -10.95 11.90 0.63
N ILE A 331 -10.69 11.08 -0.41
CA ILE A 331 -9.35 10.71 -0.84
C ILE A 331 -9.14 11.31 -2.21
N THR A 332 -8.15 12.17 -2.34
CA THR A 332 -7.67 12.67 -3.63
C THR A 332 -6.34 12.02 -3.91
N SER A 333 -6.20 11.33 -5.03
CA SER A 333 -4.97 10.64 -5.35
C SER A 333 -4.12 11.37 -6.37
N VAL A 334 -2.81 11.30 -6.16
CA VAL A 334 -1.80 11.73 -7.13
C VAL A 334 -0.97 10.51 -7.46
N GLN A 335 -1.09 10.04 -8.70
CA GLN A 335 -0.46 8.80 -9.14
C GLN A 335 0.66 9.12 -10.11
N ALA A 336 1.88 8.78 -9.73
CA ALA A 336 3.03 8.92 -10.59
C ALA A 336 3.05 7.74 -11.58
N VAL A 337 3.06 8.05 -12.87
CA VAL A 337 3.09 7.06 -13.94
C VAL A 337 4.38 7.18 -14.71
N TYR A 338 5.20 6.14 -14.65
CA TYR A 338 6.39 6.03 -15.48
C TYR A 338 6.00 5.47 -16.85
N VAL A 339 6.37 6.18 -17.91
CA VAL A 339 6.10 5.74 -19.28
C VAL A 339 7.40 5.20 -19.87
N PRO A 340 7.52 3.87 -20.11
CA PRO A 340 8.73 3.31 -20.72
C PRO A 340 8.96 3.90 -22.11
N ALA A 341 10.16 4.46 -22.35
CA ALA A 341 10.55 5.02 -23.63
C ALA A 341 9.54 6.05 -24.21
N ASP A 342 8.82 6.77 -23.34
CA ASP A 342 7.75 7.72 -23.70
C ASP A 342 6.64 7.12 -24.57
N ASP A 343 6.45 5.81 -24.51
CA ASP A 343 5.46 5.10 -25.33
C ASP A 343 4.10 5.01 -24.61
N LEU A 344 3.17 5.87 -25.03
CA LEU A 344 1.82 5.89 -24.52
C LEU A 344 0.95 4.73 -25.06
N THR A 345 1.48 3.93 -25.97
CA THR A 345 0.78 2.73 -26.48
C THR A 345 0.96 1.52 -25.57
N ASP A 346 1.87 1.59 -24.60
CA ASP A 346 2.03 0.55 -23.59
C ASP A 346 0.70 0.36 -22.82
N PRO A 347 0.23 -0.89 -22.61
CA PRO A 347 -1.06 -1.13 -21.94
C PRO A 347 -1.18 -0.54 -20.53
N ALA A 348 -0.10 -0.46 -19.76
CA ALA A 348 -0.18 0.08 -18.39
C ALA A 348 -0.49 1.59 -18.37
N PRO A 349 0.24 2.46 -19.09
CA PRO A 349 -0.13 3.86 -19.20
C PRO A 349 -1.51 4.06 -19.82
N ALA A 350 -1.81 3.37 -20.93
CA ALA A 350 -3.09 3.48 -21.62
C ALA A 350 -4.26 3.11 -20.71
N THR A 351 -4.14 2.02 -19.94
CA THR A 351 -5.17 1.60 -18.98
C THR A 351 -5.30 2.62 -17.84
N THR A 352 -4.18 3.16 -17.36
CA THR A 352 -4.20 4.19 -16.32
C THR A 352 -4.93 5.44 -16.77
N PHE A 353 -4.70 5.91 -18.01
CA PHE A 353 -5.38 7.08 -18.55
C PHE A 353 -6.91 6.91 -18.56
N THR A 354 -7.44 5.73 -18.79
CA THR A 354 -8.89 5.48 -18.79
C THR A 354 -9.52 5.61 -17.39
N HIS A 355 -8.73 5.58 -16.32
CA HIS A 355 -9.19 5.66 -14.93
C HIS A 355 -8.84 6.98 -14.23
N LEU A 356 -8.25 7.94 -14.95
CA LEU A 356 -7.91 9.25 -14.40
C LEU A 356 -8.98 10.29 -14.78
N ASP A 357 -9.10 11.32 -13.94
CA ASP A 357 -10.00 12.45 -14.16
C ASP A 357 -9.40 13.46 -15.16
#